data_8a31103c4e1c0a2ba10657260525be35
#
_entry.id   8a31103c4e1c0a2ba10657260525be35
#
_cell.length_a   1.000
_cell.length_b   1.000
_cell.length_c   1.000
_cell.angle_alpha   90.00
_cell.angle_beta   90.00
_cell.angle_gamma   90.00
#
_symmetry.space_group_name_H-M   'P 1'
#
loop_
_entity.id
_entity.type
_entity.pdbx_description
1 polymer ?
#
loop_
_entity_poly.entity_id
_entity_poly.type
_entity_poly.pdbx_seq_one_letter_code
_entity_poly.pdbx_strand_id
1 'polypeptide(L)'
;CALERRTLVSAAVLRFEGQLSTFRPHRGGPCYRCLYPAPPRDGAVPSCAEAGVFGAVTGVMGTLQATEALKEILDIGESLAGRLLVWDALAARFHTIRLSPDPDCPLCGAHPTIHDLSAHASGQVPAGACAIHAE
;
A
#
# COMPACT_ATOMS: atom_id res chain seq x y z
N CYS A 1 -8.92 -6.70 -3.03
CA CYS A 1 -9.76 -5.48 -3.05
C CYS A 1 -10.15 -5.07 -4.47
N ALA A 2 -9.19 -4.91 -5.41
CA ALA A 2 -9.51 -4.47 -6.78
C ALA A 2 -10.48 -5.42 -7.48
N LEU A 3 -10.20 -6.73 -7.48
CA LEU A 3 -11.06 -7.77 -8.06
C LEU A 3 -12.46 -7.79 -7.45
N GLU A 4 -12.58 -7.55 -6.15
CA GLU A 4 -13.83 -7.47 -5.43
C GLU A 4 -14.50 -6.08 -5.47
N ARG A 5 -13.94 -5.14 -6.24
CA ARG A 5 -14.42 -3.75 -6.36
C ARG A 5 -14.57 -3.05 -4.99
N ARG A 6 -13.61 -3.29 -4.10
CA ARG A 6 -13.54 -2.68 -2.77
C ARG A 6 -12.42 -1.65 -2.69
N THR A 7 -12.64 -0.61 -1.90
CA THR A 7 -11.61 0.37 -1.56
C THR A 7 -10.53 -0.29 -0.72
N LEU A 8 -9.26 -0.01 -1.05
CA LEU A 8 -8.10 -0.41 -0.25
C LEU A 8 -7.45 0.83 0.35
N VAL A 9 -7.38 0.91 1.66
CA VAL A 9 -6.55 1.88 2.38
C VAL A 9 -5.29 1.16 2.81
N SER A 10 -4.14 1.50 2.22
CA SER A 10 -2.87 0.81 2.40
C SER A 10 -1.83 1.73 3.02
N ALA A 11 -1.26 1.29 4.13
CA ALA A 11 -0.09 1.91 4.75
C ALA A 11 1.09 0.94 4.75
N ALA A 12 2.29 1.48 4.63
CA ALA A 12 3.54 0.76 4.76
C ALA A 12 4.52 1.59 5.58
N VAL A 13 5.38 0.92 6.32
CA VAL A 13 6.45 1.56 7.10
C VAL A 13 7.76 0.81 6.86
N LEU A 14 8.84 1.56 6.72
CA LEU A 14 10.19 1.02 6.64
C LEU A 14 11.14 1.98 7.37
N ARG A 15 11.88 1.47 8.34
CA ARG A 15 12.79 2.27 9.18
C ARG A 15 12.08 3.49 9.79
N PHE A 16 12.34 4.69 9.27
CA PHE A 16 11.82 5.97 9.73
C PHE A 16 10.83 6.61 8.75
N GLU A 17 10.44 5.89 7.71
CA GLU A 17 9.52 6.38 6.69
C GLU A 17 8.19 5.63 6.73
N GLY A 18 7.12 6.37 6.47
CA GLY A 18 5.77 5.82 6.32
C GLY A 18 5.14 6.24 4.99
N GLN A 19 4.33 5.38 4.42
CA GLN A 19 3.56 5.64 3.21
C GLN A 19 2.10 5.28 3.44
N LEU A 20 1.19 6.09 2.89
CA LEU A 20 -0.25 5.85 2.98
C LEU A 20 -0.94 6.29 1.69
N SER A 21 -1.82 5.45 1.18
CA SER A 21 -2.66 5.78 0.03
C SER A 21 -3.99 5.05 0.08
N THR A 22 -4.99 5.61 -0.61
CA THR A 22 -6.29 4.99 -0.83
C THR A 22 -6.43 4.63 -2.31
N PHE A 23 -6.79 3.39 -2.61
CA PHE A 23 -6.95 2.88 -3.97
C PHE A 23 -8.42 2.53 -4.24
N ARG A 24 -9.00 3.17 -5.26
CA ARG A 24 -10.42 3.01 -5.66
C ARG A 24 -10.55 2.79 -7.17
N PRO A 25 -9.98 1.71 -7.76
CA PRO A 25 -10.04 1.50 -9.21
C PRO A 25 -11.48 1.40 -9.73
N HIS A 26 -12.41 0.89 -8.94
CA HIS A 26 -13.84 0.80 -9.28
C HIS A 26 -14.55 2.15 -9.36
N ARG A 27 -13.91 3.25 -8.94
CA ARG A 27 -14.38 4.64 -9.08
C ARG A 27 -13.47 5.46 -10.02
N GLY A 28 -12.70 4.82 -10.89
CA GLY A 28 -11.82 5.47 -11.87
C GLY A 28 -10.47 5.95 -11.32
N GLY A 29 -10.15 5.63 -10.05
CA GLY A 29 -8.85 5.92 -9.45
C GLY A 29 -7.79 4.86 -9.79
N PRO A 30 -6.52 5.12 -9.46
CA PRO A 30 -5.45 4.12 -9.59
C PRO A 30 -5.70 2.93 -8.68
N CYS A 31 -5.22 1.75 -9.06
CA CYS A 31 -5.13 0.60 -8.17
C CYS A 31 -3.70 0.49 -7.57
N TYR A 32 -3.52 -0.46 -6.66
CA TYR A 32 -2.20 -0.72 -6.06
C TYR A 32 -1.13 -1.09 -7.10
N ARG A 33 -1.54 -1.80 -8.20
CA ARG A 33 -0.63 -2.18 -9.29
C ARG A 33 -0.27 -1.02 -10.22
N CYS A 34 -0.99 0.09 -10.21
CA CYS A 34 -0.55 1.31 -10.90
C CYS A 34 0.69 1.92 -10.22
N LEU A 35 0.83 1.75 -8.89
CA LEU A 35 1.99 2.21 -8.14
C LEU A 35 3.11 1.17 -8.12
N TYR A 36 2.76 -0.12 -7.92
CA TYR A 36 3.69 -1.25 -7.83
C TYR A 36 3.30 -2.32 -8.86
N PRO A 37 3.71 -2.19 -10.13
CA PRO A 37 3.28 -3.10 -11.22
C PRO A 37 3.67 -4.56 -10.99
N ALA A 38 4.81 -4.79 -10.35
CA ALA A 38 5.33 -6.13 -10.02
C ALA A 38 5.75 -6.20 -8.54
N PRO A 39 5.79 -7.39 -7.94
CA PRO A 39 6.46 -7.59 -6.67
C PRO A 39 7.93 -7.18 -6.75
N PRO A 40 8.52 -6.68 -5.66
CA PRO A 40 9.95 -6.42 -5.62
C PRO A 40 10.72 -7.72 -5.87
N ARG A 41 11.91 -7.62 -6.47
CA ARG A 41 12.81 -8.76 -6.61
C ARG A 41 13.26 -9.25 -5.24
N ASP A 42 13.57 -10.54 -5.13
CA ASP A 42 14.10 -11.11 -3.90
C ASP A 42 15.34 -10.32 -3.43
N GLY A 43 15.36 -9.96 -2.15
CA GLY A 43 16.42 -9.16 -1.54
C GLY A 43 16.41 -7.65 -1.87
N ALA A 44 15.50 -7.17 -2.73
CA ALA A 44 15.43 -5.74 -3.06
C ALA A 44 14.87 -4.87 -1.93
N VAL A 45 14.05 -5.47 -1.06
CA VAL A 45 13.52 -4.79 0.13
C VAL A 45 14.01 -5.56 1.36
N PRO A 46 14.76 -4.91 2.26
CA PRO A 46 15.21 -5.57 3.47
C PRO A 46 14.02 -5.99 4.32
N SER A 47 14.15 -7.11 5.00
CA SER A 47 13.14 -7.56 5.97
C SER A 47 13.05 -6.61 7.16
N CYS A 48 11.93 -6.62 7.89
CA CYS A 48 11.79 -5.83 9.12
C CYS A 48 12.84 -6.22 10.17
N ALA A 49 13.31 -7.47 10.17
CA ALA A 49 14.36 -7.94 11.06
C ALA A 49 15.73 -7.31 10.72
N GLU A 50 16.01 -7.06 9.44
CA GLU A 50 17.27 -6.46 8.99
C GLU A 50 17.24 -4.93 9.07
N ALA A 51 16.15 -4.32 8.61
CA ALA A 51 16.03 -2.86 8.52
C ALA A 51 15.59 -2.22 9.83
N GLY A 52 14.88 -2.96 10.66
CA GLY A 52 14.17 -2.43 11.81
C GLY A 52 12.93 -1.62 11.42
N VAL A 53 12.09 -1.36 12.39
CA VAL A 53 10.92 -0.48 12.27
C VAL A 53 10.86 0.39 13.52
N PHE A 54 10.80 1.70 13.33
CA PHE A 54 10.62 2.63 14.44
C PHE A 54 9.16 2.63 14.88
N GLY A 55 8.87 2.11 16.07
CA GLY A 55 7.50 1.86 16.56
C GLY A 55 6.60 3.10 16.54
N ALA A 56 7.16 4.29 16.78
CA ALA A 56 6.41 5.54 16.70
C ALA A 56 5.90 5.83 15.28
N VAL A 57 6.67 5.48 14.24
CA VAL A 57 6.24 5.62 12.83
C VAL A 57 5.04 4.72 12.56
N THR A 58 5.07 3.50 13.06
CA THR A 58 3.94 2.55 12.93
C THR A 58 2.68 3.10 13.59
N GLY A 59 2.80 3.69 14.79
CA GLY A 59 1.68 4.31 15.50
C GLY A 59 1.04 5.44 14.72
N VAL A 60 1.85 6.38 14.20
CA VAL A 60 1.38 7.51 13.41
C VAL A 60 0.70 7.03 12.13
N MET A 61 1.36 6.14 11.37
CA MET A 61 0.82 5.64 10.11
C MET A 61 -0.45 4.84 10.31
N GLY A 62 -0.54 4.02 11.38
CA GLY A 62 -1.75 3.27 11.71
C GLY A 62 -2.93 4.18 12.05
N THR A 63 -2.70 5.26 12.79
CA THR A 63 -3.74 6.24 13.11
C THR A 63 -4.22 7.00 11.88
N LEU A 64 -3.30 7.42 11.01
CA LEU A 64 -3.64 8.05 9.73
C LEU A 64 -4.41 7.09 8.82
N GLN A 65 -4.01 5.81 8.76
CA GLN A 65 -4.70 4.78 7.99
C GLN A 65 -6.13 4.56 8.49
N ALA A 66 -6.31 4.49 9.80
CA ALA A 66 -7.64 4.37 10.41
C ALA A 66 -8.52 5.59 10.09
N THR A 67 -7.95 6.80 10.12
CA THR A 67 -8.65 8.03 9.74
C THR A 67 -9.10 7.98 8.29
N GLU A 68 -8.22 7.57 7.36
CA GLU A 68 -8.59 7.41 5.95
C GLU A 68 -9.69 6.35 5.75
N ALA A 69 -9.61 5.24 6.46
CA ALA A 69 -10.64 4.21 6.40
C ALA A 69 -12.02 4.74 6.88
N LEU A 70 -12.05 5.50 7.96
CA LEU A 70 -13.27 6.13 8.46
C LEU A 70 -13.83 7.16 7.46
N LYS A 71 -12.99 7.96 6.84
CA LYS A 71 -13.40 8.90 5.78
C LYS A 71 -14.05 8.18 4.59
N GLU A 72 -13.47 7.05 4.17
CA GLU A 72 -14.03 6.23 3.08
C GLU A 72 -15.38 5.57 3.46
N ILE A 73 -15.55 5.17 4.71
CA ILE A 73 -16.79 4.55 5.21
C ILE A 73 -17.90 5.58 5.36
N LEU A 74 -17.57 6.75 5.91
CA LEU A 74 -18.51 7.82 6.21
C LEU A 74 -18.74 8.77 5.02
N ASP A 75 -18.00 8.63 3.94
CA ASP A 75 -17.99 9.50 2.75
C ASP A 75 -17.81 10.99 3.12
N ILE A 76 -16.82 11.28 3.98
CA ILE A 76 -16.53 12.64 4.47
C ILE A 76 -15.09 13.06 4.15
N GLY A 77 -14.89 14.37 4.04
CA GLY A 77 -13.58 14.99 3.82
C GLY A 77 -12.97 14.65 2.46
N GLU A 78 -11.68 14.92 2.30
CA GLU A 78 -10.93 14.61 1.08
C GLU A 78 -10.20 13.29 1.21
N SER A 79 -10.54 12.32 0.36
CA SER A 79 -9.85 11.02 0.27
C SER A 79 -8.41 11.17 -0.22
N LEU A 80 -7.52 10.28 0.20
CA LEU A 80 -6.19 10.08 -0.40
C LEU A 80 -6.23 9.30 -1.74
N ALA A 81 -7.40 9.03 -2.31
CA ALA A 81 -7.48 8.39 -3.61
C ALA A 81 -6.77 9.22 -4.70
N GLY A 82 -5.86 8.59 -5.44
CA GLY A 82 -5.01 9.27 -6.41
C GLY A 82 -3.87 10.09 -5.80
N ARG A 83 -3.56 9.88 -4.53
CA ARG A 83 -2.46 10.53 -3.81
C ARG A 83 -1.72 9.52 -2.93
N LEU A 84 -0.39 9.61 -2.91
CA LEU A 84 0.47 8.90 -1.97
C LEU A 84 0.99 9.91 -0.95
N LEU A 85 0.65 9.72 0.30
CA LEU A 85 1.24 10.43 1.42
C LEU A 85 2.51 9.71 1.84
N VAL A 86 3.62 10.42 1.88
CA VAL A 86 4.92 9.92 2.37
C VAL A 86 5.31 10.75 3.58
N TRP A 87 5.65 10.10 4.68
CA TRP A 87 6.12 10.73 5.90
C TRP A 87 7.57 10.36 6.19
N ASP A 88 8.44 11.36 6.23
CA ASP A 88 9.79 11.28 6.75
C ASP A 88 9.76 11.67 8.24
N ALA A 89 9.88 10.70 9.12
CA ALA A 89 9.79 10.92 10.56
C ALA A 89 11.02 11.65 11.11
N LEU A 90 12.20 11.49 10.50
CA LEU A 90 13.40 12.17 10.97
C LEU A 90 13.38 13.66 10.65
N ALA A 91 12.88 14.01 9.47
CA ALA A 91 12.71 15.41 9.06
C ALA A 91 11.37 16.01 9.54
N ALA A 92 10.48 15.20 10.12
CA ALA A 92 9.10 15.57 10.49
C ALA A 92 8.32 16.18 9.32
N ARG A 93 8.49 15.63 8.10
CA ARG A 93 7.90 16.17 6.87
C ARG A 93 6.92 15.19 6.24
N PHE A 94 5.80 15.73 5.81
CA PHE A 94 4.83 15.03 4.96
C PHE A 94 4.96 15.52 3.52
N HIS A 95 5.04 14.59 2.59
CA HIS A 95 5.01 14.85 1.16
C HIS A 95 3.80 14.16 0.55
N THR A 96 3.15 14.81 -0.41
CA THR A 96 2.05 14.21 -1.16
C THR A 96 2.43 14.12 -2.62
N ILE A 97 2.39 12.91 -3.16
CA ILE A 97 2.69 12.61 -4.56
C ILE A 97 1.38 12.25 -5.26
N ARG A 98 1.11 12.84 -6.42
CA ARG A 98 -0.06 12.50 -7.21
C ARG A 98 0.13 11.13 -7.88
N LEU A 99 -0.89 10.29 -7.79
CA LEU A 99 -0.97 9.01 -8.47
C LEU A 99 -2.05 9.07 -9.54
N SER A 100 -1.71 8.69 -10.76
CA SER A 100 -2.67 8.54 -11.86
C SER A 100 -2.91 7.06 -12.17
N PRO A 101 -4.09 6.69 -12.69
CA PRO A 101 -4.29 5.38 -13.27
C PRO A 101 -3.28 5.15 -14.40
N ASP A 102 -2.72 3.95 -14.45
CA ASP A 102 -1.84 3.52 -15.54
C ASP A 102 -2.70 2.81 -16.59
N PRO A 103 -2.77 3.30 -17.84
CA PRO A 103 -3.53 2.66 -18.90
C PRO A 103 -3.03 1.25 -19.22
N ASP A 104 -1.75 0.96 -18.99
CA ASP A 104 -1.13 -0.35 -19.20
C ASP A 104 -1.06 -1.21 -17.94
N CYS A 105 -1.76 -0.78 -16.87
CA CYS A 105 -1.77 -1.53 -15.62
C CYS A 105 -2.27 -2.97 -15.81
N PRO A 106 -1.51 -3.99 -15.35
CA PRO A 106 -1.89 -5.38 -15.53
C PRO A 106 -3.17 -5.79 -14.77
N LEU A 107 -3.66 -4.97 -13.83
CA LEU A 107 -4.85 -5.26 -13.02
C LEU A 107 -6.06 -4.40 -13.39
N CYS A 108 -5.90 -3.11 -13.66
CA CYS A 108 -7.02 -2.20 -13.90
C CYS A 108 -6.88 -1.37 -15.19
N GLY A 109 -5.86 -1.60 -16.00
CA GLY A 109 -5.64 -0.93 -17.28
C GLY A 109 -6.62 -1.36 -18.38
N ALA A 110 -6.39 -0.89 -19.59
CA ALA A 110 -7.25 -1.17 -20.75
C ALA A 110 -7.23 -2.67 -21.14
N HIS A 111 -6.11 -3.36 -20.91
CA HIS A 111 -5.92 -4.77 -21.25
C HIS A 111 -5.39 -5.54 -20.02
N PRO A 112 -6.21 -5.76 -18.98
CA PRO A 112 -5.73 -6.39 -17.76
C PRO A 112 -5.35 -7.86 -18.02
N THR A 113 -4.26 -8.29 -17.42
CA THR A 113 -3.77 -9.69 -17.46
C THR A 113 -3.95 -10.41 -16.13
N ILE A 114 -4.26 -9.68 -15.05
CA ILE A 114 -4.53 -10.24 -13.73
C ILE A 114 -6.04 -10.28 -13.52
N HIS A 115 -6.62 -11.48 -13.59
CA HIS A 115 -8.06 -11.69 -13.44
C HIS A 115 -8.44 -12.37 -12.12
N ASP A 116 -7.47 -13.01 -11.46
CA ASP A 116 -7.63 -13.73 -10.21
C ASP A 116 -6.32 -13.72 -9.38
N LEU A 117 -6.27 -14.54 -8.34
CA LEU A 117 -5.09 -14.68 -7.47
C LEU A 117 -4.17 -15.86 -7.85
N SER A 118 -4.44 -16.58 -8.94
CA SER A 118 -3.68 -17.77 -9.33
C SER A 118 -2.20 -17.45 -9.58
N ALA A 119 -1.90 -16.28 -10.18
CA ALA A 119 -0.55 -15.81 -10.40
C ALA A 119 0.26 -15.57 -9.09
N HIS A 120 -0.42 -15.52 -7.95
CA HIS A 120 0.16 -15.33 -6.63
C HIS A 120 0.04 -16.56 -5.72
N ALA A 121 -0.60 -17.64 -6.23
CA ALA A 121 -0.81 -18.88 -5.48
C ALA A 121 0.43 -19.78 -5.38
N SER A 122 1.50 -19.49 -6.15
CA SER A 122 2.80 -20.14 -6.00
C SER A 122 3.46 -19.61 -4.72
N GLY A 123 3.10 -20.28 -3.61
CA GLY A 123 3.40 -19.93 -2.23
C GLY A 123 4.88 -19.85 -1.85
N GLN A 124 5.62 -19.01 -2.47
CA GLN A 124 6.86 -18.49 -1.90
C GLN A 124 6.52 -17.28 -1.05
N VAL A 125 6.09 -17.54 0.19
CA VAL A 125 6.30 -16.60 1.27
C VAL A 125 7.82 -16.46 1.38
N PRO A 126 8.42 -15.28 1.13
CA PRO A 126 9.85 -15.10 1.30
C PRO A 126 10.22 -15.55 2.72
N ALA A 127 11.25 -16.38 2.85
CA ALA A 127 11.83 -16.74 4.14
C ALA A 127 12.25 -15.42 4.82
N GLY A 128 11.46 -14.92 5.76
CA GLY A 128 11.64 -13.62 6.40
C GLY A 128 10.35 -12.90 6.78
N ALA A 129 9.18 -13.45 6.44
CA ALA A 129 7.93 -12.98 7.00
C ALA A 129 8.00 -13.15 8.53
N CYS A 130 7.79 -12.08 9.25
CA CYS A 130 7.84 -11.98 10.70
C CYS A 130 7.10 -13.17 11.32
N ALA A 131 7.85 -14.20 11.78
CA ALA A 131 7.30 -15.25 12.57
C ALA A 131 6.99 -14.64 13.94
N ILE A 132 5.72 -14.41 14.21
CA ILE A 132 5.26 -14.11 15.56
C ILE A 132 5.46 -15.39 16.35
N HIS A 133 6.56 -15.48 17.10
CA HIS A 133 6.69 -16.49 18.15
C HIS A 133 5.68 -16.11 19.24
N ALA A 134 4.55 -16.81 19.28
CA ALA A 134 3.70 -16.83 20.45
C ALA A 134 4.41 -17.74 21.48
N GLU A 135 4.98 -17.15 22.55
CA GLU A 135 5.20 -17.83 23.82
C GLU A 135 3.97 -17.67 24.70
#